data_6895f905b3486fe4192217bdabff8984
#
_entry.id   6895f905b3486fe4192217bdabff8984
#
_cell.length_a   1.000
_cell.length_b   1.000
_cell.length_c   1.000
_cell.angle_alpha   90.00
_cell.angle_beta   90.00
_cell.angle_gamma   90.00
#
_symmetry.space_group_name_H-M   'P 1'
#
loop_
_entity.id
_entity.type
_entity.pdbx_description
1 polymer ?
#
loop_
_entity_poly.entity_id
_entity_poly.type
_entity_poly.pdbx_seq_one_letter_code
_entity_poly.pdbx_strand_id
1 'polypeptide(L)'
;MSNIIAYVVLILAVILGTTANGFAKGANGFTLFIPSILTAITIIGCMFALSIVMKTIPVGITYASFAGLCIIATTIVGVYRFNQMPDLYTVIGLTLIVSGVLIVNLLGKTN
;
A
#
# COMPACT_ATOMS: atom_id res chain seq x y z
N MET A 1 8.25 16.50 12.59
CA MET A 1 8.81 15.49 11.67
C MET A 1 8.89 16.10 10.27
N SER A 2 10.02 15.89 9.59
CA SER A 2 10.18 16.45 8.25
C SER A 2 9.36 15.63 7.22
N ASN A 3 9.05 16.26 6.08
CA ASN A 3 8.32 15.58 5.01
C ASN A 3 9.12 14.39 4.47
N ILE A 4 10.45 14.49 4.43
CA ILE A 4 11.31 13.40 3.97
C ILE A 4 11.16 12.19 4.87
N ILE A 5 11.19 12.40 6.19
CA ILE A 5 11.01 11.30 7.15
C ILE A 5 9.62 10.70 7.01
N ALA A 6 8.59 11.55 6.80
CA ALA A 6 7.23 11.05 6.61
C ALA A 6 7.13 10.14 5.39
N TYR A 7 7.75 10.52 4.27
CA TYR A 7 7.73 9.69 3.07
C TYR A 7 8.55 8.42 3.21
N VAL A 8 9.66 8.45 3.96
CA VAL A 8 10.42 7.24 4.27
C VAL A 8 9.56 6.25 5.07
N VAL A 9 8.87 6.75 6.10
CA VAL A 9 7.96 5.93 6.90
C VAL A 9 6.81 5.39 6.04
N LEU A 10 6.30 6.22 5.11
CA LEU A 10 5.26 5.80 4.19
C LEU A 10 5.73 4.62 3.32
N ILE A 11 6.97 4.67 2.82
CA ILE A 11 7.53 3.58 2.03
C ILE A 11 7.61 2.30 2.88
N LEU A 12 8.03 2.41 4.14
CA LEU A 12 8.03 1.27 5.04
C LEU A 12 6.63 0.69 5.23
N ALA A 13 5.63 1.57 5.36
CA ALA A 13 4.23 1.13 5.47
C ALA A 13 3.78 0.41 4.19
N VAL A 14 4.19 0.89 3.02
CA VAL A 14 3.87 0.25 1.74
C VAL A 14 4.48 -1.15 1.68
N ILE A 15 5.73 -1.30 2.12
CA ILE A 15 6.38 -2.62 2.16
C ILE A 15 5.62 -3.57 3.08
N LEU A 16 5.25 -3.11 4.28
CA LEU A 16 4.48 -3.91 5.21
C LEU A 16 3.10 -4.27 4.66
N GLY A 17 2.41 -3.31 4.04
CA GLY A 17 1.09 -3.54 3.45
C GLY A 17 1.14 -4.54 2.30
N THR A 18 2.14 -4.42 1.44
CA THR A 18 2.32 -5.35 0.32
C THR A 18 2.63 -6.76 0.83
N THR A 19 3.48 -6.85 1.86
CA THR A 19 3.79 -8.13 2.51
C THR A 19 2.54 -8.74 3.12
N ALA A 20 1.72 -7.93 3.79
CA ALA A 20 0.46 -8.38 4.37
C ALA A 20 -0.49 -8.91 3.31
N ASN A 21 -0.56 -8.24 2.15
CA ASN A 21 -1.40 -8.72 1.04
C ASN A 21 -0.94 -10.09 0.56
N GLY A 22 0.37 -10.32 0.48
CA GLY A 22 0.91 -11.62 0.11
C GLY A 22 0.55 -12.71 1.10
N PHE A 23 0.70 -12.42 2.40
CA PHE A 23 0.31 -13.37 3.44
C PHE A 23 -1.19 -13.61 3.45
N ALA A 24 -1.99 -12.57 3.23
CA ALA A 24 -3.44 -12.70 3.19
C ALA A 24 -3.88 -13.64 2.07
N LYS A 25 -3.25 -13.53 0.90
CA LYS A 25 -3.53 -14.45 -0.20
C LYS A 25 -3.15 -15.89 0.18
N GLY A 26 -2.01 -16.06 0.83
CA GLY A 26 -1.55 -17.37 1.28
C GLY A 26 -2.36 -17.94 2.43
N ALA A 27 -3.14 -17.11 3.13
CA ALA A 27 -3.95 -17.57 4.27
C ALA A 27 -5.21 -18.32 3.84
N ASN A 28 -5.56 -18.29 2.57
CA ASN A 28 -6.71 -19.00 2.02
C ASN A 28 -8.00 -18.71 2.82
N GLY A 29 -8.36 -17.40 2.88
CA GLY A 29 -9.53 -16.96 3.63
C GLY A 29 -9.36 -17.03 5.14
N PHE A 30 -8.13 -16.93 5.62
CA PHE A 30 -7.77 -17.05 7.04
C PHE A 30 -8.08 -18.41 7.63
N THR A 31 -8.04 -19.45 6.79
CA THR A 31 -8.18 -20.83 7.25
C THR A 31 -6.84 -21.43 7.68
N LEU A 32 -5.71 -20.88 7.22
CA LEU A 32 -4.38 -21.34 7.58
C LEU A 32 -3.82 -20.46 8.70
N PHE A 33 -3.35 -21.10 9.77
CA PHE A 33 -3.00 -20.41 11.02
C PHE A 33 -1.80 -19.48 10.85
N ILE A 34 -0.69 -20.01 10.33
CA ILE A 34 0.56 -19.22 10.25
C ILE A 34 0.45 -18.01 9.32
N PRO A 35 -0.03 -18.14 8.06
CA PRO A 35 -0.22 -16.96 7.22
C PRO A 35 -1.22 -15.96 7.77
N SER A 36 -2.25 -16.42 8.48
CA SER A 36 -3.23 -15.52 9.10
C SER A 36 -2.59 -14.66 10.19
N ILE A 37 -1.76 -15.26 11.03
CA ILE A 37 -1.04 -14.52 12.09
C ILE A 37 -0.05 -13.55 11.47
N LEU A 38 0.70 -13.96 10.44
CA LEU A 38 1.65 -13.10 9.78
C LEU A 38 0.95 -11.90 9.14
N THR A 39 -0.22 -12.12 8.54
CA THR A 39 -1.04 -11.03 8.00
C THR A 39 -1.41 -10.04 9.12
N ALA A 40 -1.90 -10.53 10.25
CA ALA A 40 -2.32 -9.69 11.35
C ALA A 40 -1.15 -8.83 11.88
N ILE A 41 0.02 -9.43 12.07
CA ILE A 41 1.20 -8.74 12.57
C ILE A 41 1.65 -7.65 11.60
N THR A 42 1.72 -7.97 10.31
CA THR A 42 2.17 -7.00 9.31
C THR A 42 1.18 -5.86 9.13
N ILE A 43 -0.12 -6.13 9.20
CA ILE A 43 -1.15 -5.08 9.12
C ILE A 43 -1.08 -4.14 10.32
N ILE A 44 -0.89 -4.67 11.51
CA ILE A 44 -0.75 -3.83 12.70
C ILE A 44 0.46 -2.91 12.58
N GLY A 45 1.61 -3.44 12.16
CA GLY A 45 2.80 -2.64 11.93
C GLY A 45 2.61 -1.60 10.84
N CYS A 46 1.90 -1.97 9.76
CA CYS A 46 1.56 -1.07 8.67
C CYS A 46 0.73 0.12 9.16
N MET A 47 -0.33 -0.15 9.91
CA MET A 47 -1.20 0.90 10.43
C MET A 47 -0.47 1.81 11.42
N PHE A 48 0.42 1.23 12.22
CA PHE A 48 1.27 2.03 13.12
C PHE A 48 2.14 3.00 12.33
N ALA A 49 2.78 2.53 11.26
CA ALA A 49 3.61 3.38 10.41
C ALA A 49 2.78 4.48 9.74
N LEU A 50 1.59 4.15 9.23
CA LEU A 50 0.69 5.14 8.63
C LEU A 50 0.25 6.19 9.64
N SER A 51 -0.01 5.78 10.87
CA SER A 51 -0.37 6.70 11.94
C SER A 51 0.71 7.77 12.17
N ILE A 52 1.97 7.36 12.10
CA ILE A 52 3.09 8.29 12.22
C ILE A 52 3.13 9.25 11.04
N VAL A 53 2.94 8.75 9.82
CA VAL A 53 2.92 9.58 8.61
C VAL A 53 1.81 10.63 8.69
N MET A 54 0.66 10.26 9.22
CA MET A 54 -0.50 11.14 9.32
C MET A 54 -0.28 12.34 10.26
N LYS A 55 0.75 12.31 11.08
CA LYS A 55 1.12 13.46 11.91
C LYS A 55 1.68 14.62 11.07
N THR A 56 2.21 14.34 9.91
CA THR A 56 2.84 15.36 9.04
C THR A 56 2.06 15.57 7.76
N ILE A 57 1.54 14.51 7.16
CA ILE A 57 0.84 14.55 5.88
C ILE A 57 -0.66 14.35 6.16
N PRO A 58 -1.54 15.13 5.50
CA PRO A 58 -2.99 14.97 5.70
C PRO A 58 -3.45 13.53 5.49
N VAL A 59 -4.45 13.11 6.26
CA VAL A 59 -4.92 11.72 6.28
C VAL A 59 -5.32 11.23 4.89
N GLY A 60 -6.05 12.05 4.14
CA GLY A 60 -6.49 11.68 2.79
C GLY A 60 -5.33 11.45 1.84
N ILE A 61 -4.35 12.35 1.88
CA ILE A 61 -3.17 12.25 1.01
C ILE A 61 -2.32 11.04 1.44
N THR A 62 -2.15 10.83 2.74
CA THR A 62 -1.40 9.68 3.26
C THR A 62 -2.01 8.37 2.77
N TYR A 63 -3.31 8.21 2.95
CA TYR A 63 -3.97 6.96 2.58
C TYR A 63 -4.03 6.77 1.07
N ALA A 64 -4.26 7.83 0.30
CA ALA A 64 -4.26 7.74 -1.16
C ALA A 64 -2.90 7.30 -1.68
N SER A 65 -1.82 7.88 -1.14
CA SER A 65 -0.46 7.52 -1.52
C SER A 65 -0.14 6.08 -1.14
N PHE A 66 -0.48 5.70 0.08
CA PHE A 66 -0.28 4.33 0.56
C PHE A 66 -1.02 3.34 -0.31
N ALA A 67 -2.32 3.56 -0.54
CA ALA A 67 -3.14 2.64 -1.32
C ALA A 67 -2.64 2.54 -2.76
N GLY A 68 -2.31 3.67 -3.39
CA GLY A 68 -1.81 3.67 -4.76
C GLY A 68 -0.49 2.90 -4.90
N LEU A 69 0.46 3.15 -4.00
CA LEU A 69 1.74 2.46 -4.03
C LEU A 69 1.58 0.98 -3.71
N CYS A 70 0.71 0.62 -2.76
CA CYS A 70 0.43 -0.78 -2.44
C CYS A 70 -0.21 -1.52 -3.61
N ILE A 71 -1.11 -0.86 -4.33
CA ILE A 71 -1.76 -1.47 -5.50
C ILE A 71 -0.70 -1.80 -6.55
N ILE A 72 0.20 -0.87 -6.83
CA ILE A 72 1.28 -1.09 -7.80
C ILE A 72 2.19 -2.23 -7.32
N ALA A 73 2.66 -2.17 -6.09
CA ALA A 73 3.56 -3.17 -5.54
C ALA A 73 2.90 -4.54 -5.51
N THR A 74 1.65 -4.63 -5.09
CA THR A 74 0.90 -5.89 -5.04
C THR A 74 0.67 -6.46 -6.44
N THR A 75 0.40 -5.60 -7.42
CA THR A 75 0.25 -6.05 -8.81
C THR A 75 1.54 -6.63 -9.33
N ILE A 76 2.68 -6.00 -9.07
CA ILE A 76 3.99 -6.53 -9.47
C ILE A 76 4.24 -7.88 -8.82
N VAL A 77 3.98 -8.01 -7.53
CA VAL A 77 4.12 -9.29 -6.81
C VAL A 77 3.19 -10.34 -7.42
N GLY A 78 1.95 -9.95 -7.75
CA GLY A 78 0.99 -10.87 -8.36
C GLY A 78 1.49 -11.41 -9.68
N VAL A 79 2.12 -10.56 -10.52
CA VAL A 79 2.67 -10.98 -11.81
C VAL A 79 3.81 -11.98 -11.62
N TYR A 80 4.75 -11.67 -10.72
CA TYR A 80 5.95 -12.50 -10.59
C TYR A 80 5.75 -13.73 -9.70
N ARG A 81 4.95 -13.62 -8.66
CA ARG A 81 4.84 -14.69 -7.67
C ARG A 81 3.60 -15.56 -7.87
N PHE A 82 2.52 -14.98 -8.34
CA PHE A 82 1.24 -15.68 -8.48
C PHE A 82 0.82 -15.85 -9.94
N ASN A 83 1.67 -15.43 -10.88
CA ASN A 83 1.42 -15.53 -12.33
C ASN A 83 0.10 -14.86 -12.74
N GLN A 84 -0.23 -13.73 -12.12
CA GLN A 84 -1.47 -12.99 -12.39
C GLN A 84 -1.16 -11.83 -13.33
N MET A 85 -1.33 -12.03 -14.63
CA MET A 85 -1.05 -10.98 -15.61
C MET A 85 -2.25 -10.04 -15.72
N PRO A 86 -2.03 -8.72 -15.58
CA PRO A 86 -3.11 -7.75 -15.73
C PRO A 86 -3.53 -7.62 -17.19
N ASP A 87 -4.82 -7.42 -17.43
CA ASP A 87 -5.32 -7.14 -18.76
C ASP A 87 -5.18 -5.64 -19.07
N LEU A 88 -5.62 -5.25 -20.28
CA LEU A 88 -5.51 -3.85 -20.71
C LEU A 88 -6.33 -2.92 -19.81
N TYR A 89 -7.53 -3.33 -19.41
CA TYR A 89 -8.38 -2.48 -18.54
C TYR A 89 -7.75 -2.27 -17.18
N THR A 90 -7.13 -3.30 -16.63
CA THR A 90 -6.41 -3.19 -15.36
C THR A 90 -5.24 -2.23 -15.48
N VAL A 91 -4.47 -2.30 -16.55
CA VAL A 91 -3.33 -1.40 -16.79
C VAL A 91 -3.82 0.05 -16.87
N ILE A 92 -4.90 0.30 -17.59
CA ILE A 92 -5.47 1.64 -17.72
C ILE A 92 -5.91 2.15 -16.34
N GLY A 93 -6.62 1.33 -15.57
CA GLY A 93 -7.08 1.70 -14.24
C GLY A 93 -5.93 2.00 -13.29
N LEU A 94 -4.90 1.17 -13.31
CA LEU A 94 -3.71 1.39 -12.47
C LEU A 94 -2.99 2.68 -12.85
N THR A 95 -2.90 2.98 -14.13
CA THR A 95 -2.31 4.23 -14.61
C THR A 95 -3.09 5.44 -14.08
N LEU A 96 -4.41 5.38 -14.09
CA LEU A 96 -5.26 6.45 -13.55
C LEU A 96 -5.04 6.63 -12.05
N ILE A 97 -4.91 5.53 -11.31
CA ILE A 97 -4.66 5.58 -9.86
C ILE A 97 -3.32 6.26 -9.58
N VAL A 98 -2.26 5.86 -10.29
CA VAL A 98 -0.93 6.46 -10.13
C VAL A 98 -0.97 7.94 -10.45
N SER A 99 -1.65 8.32 -11.55
CA SER A 99 -1.78 9.73 -11.93
C SER A 99 -2.49 10.52 -10.82
N GLY A 100 -3.58 9.96 -10.26
CA GLY A 100 -4.29 10.59 -9.16
C GLY A 100 -3.43 10.78 -7.92
N VAL A 101 -2.65 9.77 -7.57
CA VAL A 101 -1.73 9.85 -6.42
C VAL A 101 -0.68 10.95 -6.63
N LEU A 102 -0.11 11.04 -7.82
CA LEU A 102 0.85 12.09 -8.14
C LEU A 102 0.24 13.48 -8.03
N ILE A 103 -0.98 13.65 -8.56
CA ILE A 103 -1.68 14.92 -8.50
C ILE A 103 -1.93 15.33 -7.04
N VAL A 104 -2.41 14.41 -6.23
CA VAL A 104 -2.72 14.68 -4.82
C VAL A 104 -1.46 15.08 -4.05
N ASN A 105 -0.34 14.41 -4.31
CA ASN A 105 0.90 14.70 -3.59
C ASN A 105 1.59 15.98 -4.05
N LEU A 106 1.53 16.29 -5.33
CA LEU A 106 2.24 17.44 -5.89
C LEU A 106 1.40 18.72 -5.86
N LEU A 107 0.10 18.61 -6.09
CA LEU A 107 -0.78 19.77 -6.25
C LEU A 107 -1.86 19.86 -5.18
N GLY A 108 -2.13 18.77 -4.47
CA GLY A 108 -3.19 18.77 -3.48
C GLY A 108 -2.86 19.60 -2.25
N LYS A 109 -3.87 20.29 -1.73
CA LYS A 109 -3.76 21.07 -0.50
C LYS A 109 -4.93 20.72 0.38
N THR A 110 -4.72 19.74 1.26
CA THR A 110 -5.73 19.36 2.24
C THR A 110 -5.28 19.87 3.60
N ASN A 111 -6.06 20.75 4.18
CA ASN A 111 -5.77 21.29 5.50
C ASN A 111 -6.55 20.55 6.56
#